data_17deae87a31464cbb49425f5a0d44e78
#
_entry.id   17deae87a31464cbb49425f5a0d44e78
#
_cell.length_a   1.000
_cell.length_b   1.000
_cell.length_c   1.000
_cell.angle_alpha   90.00
_cell.angle_beta   90.00
_cell.angle_gamma   90.00
#
_symmetry.space_group_name_H-M   'P 1'
#
loop_
_entity.id
_entity.type
_entity.pdbx_description
1 polymer ?
#
loop_
_entity_poly.entity_id
_entity_poly.type
_entity_poly.pdbx_seq_one_letter_code
_entity_poly.pdbx_strand_id
1 'polypeptide(L)'
;MVAPVPDLEVQLGQLLGETATEIDVPRKNRVFCNRNLRMDTIEMIGFDMDYTLALYHQDKLEQLSIELTLTKLIEKHGYPEAIRGLHYDPTWAIRGVMVDRKLGNVFKLDRHSHVGRCYHGFRELGHEQRKATYRNEKINLSDDRWEWIDTLFGLPEAVMFTTIVDWADRQTGTVDYDKLFGDIRTAIDEAHRDDTLKSVIKANLPDYIVKDPLLGETLHKFRSSGKKLFLLTNSLYDYTSVVMSYLLDGERKAYPSWRNYFDIVIVGGAKPAFFNELRPFMQIDPATGTPISNGEIKHLTRDKIYQGGNVVAFEQMTGIRGEQVLYIGDHIYGDILRLRKQHMWRTAMVLQELEREISVSDRLEAQIEDLDLLDRRHRNLESEIDYQTLRLKKIQRLLEDQSTSAELRARLEDERKQMRASVDGLRDRAGLMDAEVDSLEARIDRAYNAHWGSCLREGNENSRFGEQVNDYADLYTSRVSNFGPYSPLRYFRAPRRPMPHEV
;
A
#
# COMPACT_ATOMS: atom_id res chain seq x y z
N MET A 1 49.92 -16.06 18.89
CA MET A 1 50.41 -15.02 17.99
C MET A 1 49.23 -14.15 17.61
N VAL A 2 49.20 -12.92 18.09
CA VAL A 2 48.21 -11.92 17.71
C VAL A 2 48.57 -11.41 16.29
N ALA A 3 47.67 -11.47 15.35
CA ALA A 3 47.90 -10.92 14.03
C ALA A 3 48.26 -9.43 14.13
N PRO A 4 49.30 -8.95 13.38
CA PRO A 4 49.64 -7.54 13.44
C PRO A 4 48.48 -6.68 13.01
N VAL A 5 48.17 -5.66 13.78
CA VAL A 5 47.19 -4.63 13.44
C VAL A 5 47.75 -3.92 12.17
N PRO A 6 46.97 -3.82 11.08
CA PRO A 6 47.46 -3.11 9.89
C PRO A 6 47.79 -1.66 10.24
N ASP A 7 48.86 -1.14 9.64
CA ASP A 7 49.33 0.23 9.82
C ASP A 7 48.20 1.23 9.52
N LEU A 8 48.02 2.20 10.38
CA LEU A 8 46.94 3.20 10.31
C LEU A 8 46.99 3.98 8.96
N GLU A 9 48.22 4.19 8.40
CA GLU A 9 48.41 4.82 7.12
C GLU A 9 47.93 3.97 5.94
N VAL A 10 48.05 2.64 6.02
CA VAL A 10 47.50 1.71 5.02
C VAL A 10 45.99 1.67 5.06
N GLN A 11 45.40 1.68 6.25
CA GLN A 11 43.95 1.76 6.43
C GLN A 11 43.39 3.11 5.94
N LEU A 12 44.10 4.21 6.21
CA LEU A 12 43.72 5.54 5.74
C LEU A 12 43.85 5.65 4.20
N GLY A 13 44.90 5.07 3.61
CA GLY A 13 45.09 5.01 2.17
C GLY A 13 44.03 4.20 1.44
N GLN A 14 43.60 3.08 2.04
CA GLN A 14 42.46 2.31 1.53
C GLN A 14 41.12 3.08 1.64
N LEU A 15 40.84 3.70 2.77
CA LEU A 15 39.66 4.54 2.96
C LEU A 15 39.59 5.75 2.04
N LEU A 16 40.74 6.36 1.70
CA LEU A 16 40.81 7.53 0.81
C LEU A 16 40.85 7.13 -0.66
N GLY A 17 41.22 5.88 -0.98
CA GLY A 17 41.28 5.35 -2.35
C GLY A 17 39.99 4.71 -2.85
N GLU A 18 39.06 4.38 -1.96
CA GLU A 18 37.73 3.86 -2.32
C GLU A 18 36.83 4.99 -2.84
N THR A 19 36.80 5.17 -4.15
CA THR A 19 35.68 5.93 -4.75
C THR A 19 34.41 5.15 -4.52
N ALA A 20 33.39 5.83 -3.96
CA ALA A 20 32.07 5.26 -3.78
C ALA A 20 31.53 4.80 -5.15
N THR A 21 31.67 3.52 -5.47
CA THR A 21 30.98 2.91 -6.59
C THR A 21 29.48 2.97 -6.30
N GLU A 22 28.71 3.41 -7.27
CA GLU A 22 27.26 3.39 -7.19
C GLU A 22 26.84 1.93 -6.95
N ILE A 23 26.19 1.66 -5.83
CA ILE A 23 25.80 0.30 -5.48
C ILE A 23 24.64 -0.07 -6.41
N ASP A 24 24.86 -1.02 -7.30
CA ASP A 24 23.83 -1.56 -8.16
C ASP A 24 22.88 -2.44 -7.32
N VAL A 25 21.78 -1.84 -6.89
CA VAL A 25 20.72 -2.52 -6.14
C VAL A 25 19.64 -2.95 -7.13
N PRO A 26 19.30 -4.24 -7.21
CA PRO A 26 18.19 -4.70 -8.04
C PRO A 26 16.91 -3.89 -7.78
N ARG A 27 16.17 -3.52 -8.83
CA ARG A 27 15.01 -2.61 -8.74
C ARG A 27 14.02 -3.02 -7.65
N LYS A 28 13.70 -4.30 -7.52
CA LYS A 28 12.80 -4.86 -6.50
C LYS A 28 13.28 -4.68 -5.06
N ASN A 29 14.59 -4.46 -4.86
CA ASN A 29 15.22 -4.29 -3.54
C ASN A 29 15.62 -2.82 -3.28
N ARG A 30 15.16 -1.88 -4.10
CA ARG A 30 15.47 -0.47 -3.92
C ARG A 30 14.57 0.18 -2.89
N VAL A 31 15.10 1.24 -2.28
CA VAL A 31 14.32 2.23 -1.53
C VAL A 31 13.97 3.35 -2.49
N PHE A 32 12.68 3.55 -2.71
CA PHE A 32 12.15 4.59 -3.58
C PHE A 32 11.87 5.87 -2.77
N CYS A 33 11.99 7.01 -3.45
CA CYS A 33 11.93 8.31 -2.81
C CYS A 33 10.83 9.18 -3.46
N ASN A 34 9.79 9.50 -2.70
CA ASN A 34 8.75 10.46 -3.12
C ASN A 34 9.13 11.89 -2.74
N ARG A 35 9.88 12.06 -1.65
CA ARG A 35 10.34 13.38 -1.15
C ARG A 35 11.76 13.28 -0.63
N ASN A 36 12.51 14.32 -0.90
CA ASN A 36 13.90 14.40 -0.46
C ASN A 36 14.03 14.14 1.04
N LEU A 37 14.91 13.20 1.39
CA LEU A 37 15.19 12.84 2.77
C LEU A 37 16.70 12.69 2.99
N ARG A 38 17.22 13.40 3.95
CA ARG A 38 18.62 13.35 4.38
C ARG A 38 18.75 12.45 5.58
N MET A 39 19.33 11.27 5.39
CA MET A 39 19.51 10.33 6.53
C MET A 39 20.51 10.85 7.56
N ASP A 40 21.42 11.74 7.20
CA ASP A 40 22.36 12.36 8.14
C ASP A 40 21.69 13.26 9.19
N THR A 41 20.49 13.81 8.89
CA THR A 41 19.70 14.59 9.86
C THR A 41 18.78 13.75 10.74
N ILE A 42 18.60 12.47 10.42
CA ILE A 42 17.81 11.56 11.23
C ILE A 42 18.64 11.08 12.42
N GLU A 43 18.14 11.33 13.62
CA GLU A 43 18.75 10.91 14.88
C GLU A 43 18.12 9.62 15.44
N MET A 44 16.83 9.41 15.16
CA MET A 44 16.09 8.26 15.66
C MET A 44 15.24 7.62 14.56
N ILE A 45 15.26 6.27 14.49
CA ILE A 45 14.46 5.49 13.56
C ILE A 45 13.51 4.59 14.35
N GLY A 46 12.21 4.75 14.11
CA GLY A 46 11.16 3.91 14.65
C GLY A 46 10.66 2.89 13.67
N PHE A 47 10.22 1.76 14.20
CA PHE A 47 9.68 0.67 13.40
C PHE A 47 8.35 0.19 13.99
N ASP A 48 7.39 -0.09 13.12
CA ASP A 48 6.33 -1.03 13.45
C ASP A 48 6.89 -2.46 13.42
N MET A 49 6.13 -3.41 13.96
CA MET A 49 6.49 -4.83 13.93
C MET A 49 5.80 -5.56 12.79
N ASP A 50 4.49 -5.63 12.87
CA ASP A 50 3.68 -6.45 11.97
C ASP A 50 3.70 -5.88 10.54
N TYR A 51 3.96 -6.72 9.53
CA TYR A 51 4.16 -6.32 8.12
C TYR A 51 5.27 -5.29 7.87
N THR A 52 6.09 -5.02 8.87
CA THR A 52 7.23 -4.09 8.77
C THR A 52 8.55 -4.81 9.07
N LEU A 53 8.82 -5.15 10.33
CA LEU A 53 9.96 -5.98 10.71
C LEU A 53 9.65 -7.47 10.52
N ALA A 54 8.43 -7.87 10.87
CA ALA A 54 7.90 -9.21 10.67
C ALA A 54 7.05 -9.24 9.40
N LEU A 55 7.58 -9.77 8.31
CA LEU A 55 6.83 -10.02 7.09
C LEU A 55 6.13 -11.37 7.20
N TYR A 56 4.88 -11.45 6.76
CA TYR A 56 4.09 -12.66 6.85
C TYR A 56 4.01 -13.40 5.50
N HIS A 57 3.90 -14.73 5.56
CA HIS A 57 3.43 -15.54 4.45
C HIS A 57 1.94 -15.28 4.28
N GLN A 58 1.62 -14.32 3.38
CA GLN A 58 0.29 -13.70 3.28
C GLN A 58 -0.82 -14.73 3.06
N ASP A 59 -0.63 -15.65 2.12
CA ASP A 59 -1.57 -16.71 1.80
C ASP A 59 -1.92 -17.60 3.02
N LYS A 60 -0.92 -17.99 3.79
CA LYS A 60 -1.11 -18.82 5.00
C LYS A 60 -1.81 -18.06 6.11
N LEU A 61 -1.43 -16.80 6.31
CA LEU A 61 -2.03 -15.97 7.35
C LEU A 61 -3.49 -15.64 7.01
N GLU A 62 -3.79 -15.32 5.76
CA GLU A 62 -5.16 -15.07 5.31
C GLU A 62 -6.04 -16.32 5.45
N GLN A 63 -5.56 -17.47 5.02
CA GLN A 63 -6.29 -18.72 5.17
C GLN A 63 -6.60 -19.00 6.64
N LEU A 64 -5.62 -18.88 7.54
CA LEU A 64 -5.84 -19.05 8.98
C LEU A 64 -6.87 -18.05 9.53
N SER A 65 -6.76 -16.77 9.14
CA SER A 65 -7.69 -15.73 9.56
C SER A 65 -9.12 -16.04 9.12
N ILE A 66 -9.31 -16.47 7.87
CA ILE A 66 -10.61 -16.88 7.31
C ILE A 66 -11.18 -18.07 8.08
N GLU A 67 -10.41 -19.14 8.29
CA GLU A 67 -10.86 -20.34 9.01
C GLU A 67 -11.34 -20.03 10.44
N LEU A 68 -10.56 -19.25 11.17
CA LEU A 68 -10.92 -18.85 12.54
C LEU A 68 -12.14 -17.93 12.56
N THR A 69 -12.25 -17.02 11.62
CA THR A 69 -13.37 -16.11 11.51
C THR A 69 -14.66 -16.83 11.16
N LEU A 70 -14.62 -17.77 10.20
CA LEU A 70 -15.76 -18.63 9.85
C LEU A 70 -16.29 -19.40 11.06
N THR A 71 -15.39 -19.95 11.88
CA THR A 71 -15.76 -20.64 13.10
C THR A 71 -16.55 -19.73 14.03
N LYS A 72 -16.08 -18.49 14.24
CA LYS A 72 -16.79 -17.52 15.09
C LYS A 72 -18.11 -17.05 14.48
N LEU A 73 -18.19 -16.83 13.17
CA LEU A 73 -19.43 -16.48 12.48
C LEU A 73 -20.51 -17.55 12.66
N ILE A 74 -20.13 -18.81 12.53
CA ILE A 74 -21.07 -19.92 12.68
C ILE A 74 -21.48 -20.09 14.15
N GLU A 75 -20.52 -20.20 15.05
CA GLU A 75 -20.77 -20.53 16.45
C GLU A 75 -21.40 -19.38 17.25
N LYS A 76 -21.00 -18.12 16.99
CA LYS A 76 -21.45 -16.97 17.79
C LYS A 76 -22.48 -16.09 17.09
N HIS A 77 -22.34 -15.91 15.77
CA HIS A 77 -23.26 -15.03 15.02
C HIS A 77 -24.37 -15.77 14.30
N GLY A 78 -24.41 -17.13 14.38
CA GLY A 78 -25.51 -17.95 13.89
C GLY A 78 -25.57 -18.09 12.36
N TYR A 79 -24.45 -17.88 11.67
CA TYR A 79 -24.35 -18.13 10.24
C TYR A 79 -24.44 -19.63 9.93
N PRO A 80 -24.99 -20.02 8.77
CA PRO A 80 -25.16 -21.42 8.41
C PRO A 80 -23.83 -22.11 8.17
N GLU A 81 -23.70 -23.39 8.54
CA GLU A 81 -22.51 -24.19 8.32
C GLU A 81 -22.09 -24.26 6.84
N ALA A 82 -23.03 -24.03 5.92
CA ALA A 82 -22.78 -23.98 4.48
C ALA A 82 -21.68 -22.98 4.06
N ILE A 83 -21.49 -21.87 4.81
CA ILE A 83 -20.45 -20.89 4.49
C ILE A 83 -19.04 -21.46 4.68
N ARG A 84 -18.82 -22.45 5.52
CA ARG A 84 -17.51 -23.12 5.71
C ARG A 84 -17.05 -23.88 4.47
N GLY A 85 -17.99 -24.37 3.66
CA GLY A 85 -17.71 -25.10 2.43
C GLY A 85 -17.48 -24.24 1.20
N LEU A 86 -17.54 -22.90 1.32
CA LEU A 86 -17.29 -22.00 0.21
C LEU A 86 -15.78 -21.91 -0.09
N HIS A 87 -15.47 -21.59 -1.34
CA HIS A 87 -14.08 -21.35 -1.75
C HIS A 87 -13.68 -19.89 -1.51
N TYR A 88 -12.77 -19.69 -0.60
CA TYR A 88 -12.19 -18.37 -0.28
C TYR A 88 -10.83 -18.24 -0.96
N ASP A 89 -10.75 -17.41 -2.01
CA ASP A 89 -9.51 -17.17 -2.74
C ASP A 89 -8.74 -16.00 -2.10
N PRO A 90 -7.63 -16.27 -1.39
CA PRO A 90 -6.85 -15.20 -0.74
C PRO A 90 -6.20 -14.25 -1.74
N THR A 91 -6.11 -14.61 -3.03
CA THR A 91 -5.55 -13.73 -4.07
C THR A 91 -6.58 -12.78 -4.66
N TRP A 92 -7.86 -12.90 -4.28
CA TRP A 92 -8.93 -12.08 -4.85
C TRP A 92 -8.82 -10.61 -4.43
N ALA A 93 -8.63 -10.31 -3.15
CA ALA A 93 -8.53 -8.94 -2.66
C ALA A 93 -7.12 -8.38 -2.76
N ILE A 94 -7.02 -7.05 -2.88
CA ILE A 94 -5.78 -6.29 -2.80
C ILE A 94 -5.95 -5.09 -1.86
N ARG A 95 -4.87 -4.55 -1.31
CA ARG A 95 -4.96 -3.28 -0.59
C ARG A 95 -5.47 -2.17 -1.52
N GLY A 96 -6.29 -1.29 -0.97
CA GLY A 96 -6.85 -0.16 -1.69
C GLY A 96 -8.22 -0.43 -2.32
N VAL A 97 -8.82 -1.61 -2.10
CA VAL A 97 -10.24 -1.82 -2.40
C VAL A 97 -11.13 -1.23 -1.30
N MET A 98 -12.34 -0.92 -1.66
CA MET A 98 -13.36 -0.35 -0.75
C MET A 98 -14.62 -1.20 -0.77
N VAL A 99 -15.20 -1.43 0.38
CA VAL A 99 -16.47 -2.14 0.55
C VAL A 99 -17.60 -1.12 0.68
N ASP A 100 -18.64 -1.26 -0.15
CA ASP A 100 -19.93 -0.59 0.01
C ASP A 100 -20.86 -1.50 0.85
N ARG A 101 -20.89 -1.23 2.14
CA ARG A 101 -21.68 -1.98 3.12
C ARG A 101 -23.18 -1.94 2.83
N LYS A 102 -23.65 -0.89 2.14
CA LYS A 102 -25.08 -0.72 1.79
C LYS A 102 -25.50 -1.56 0.59
N LEU A 103 -24.64 -1.65 -0.44
CA LEU A 103 -24.98 -2.31 -1.70
C LEU A 103 -24.32 -3.68 -1.88
N GLY A 104 -23.47 -4.12 -0.96
CA GLY A 104 -22.76 -5.40 -1.08
C GLY A 104 -21.68 -5.40 -2.17
N ASN A 105 -21.21 -4.24 -2.59
CA ASN A 105 -20.21 -4.11 -3.63
C ASN A 105 -18.81 -3.94 -3.04
N VAL A 106 -17.81 -4.42 -3.78
CA VAL A 106 -16.41 -4.09 -3.55
C VAL A 106 -15.89 -3.39 -4.80
N PHE A 107 -15.15 -2.29 -4.62
CA PHE A 107 -14.65 -1.51 -5.74
C PHE A 107 -13.30 -0.88 -5.47
N LYS A 108 -12.65 -0.41 -6.51
CA LYS A 108 -11.38 0.30 -6.45
C LYS A 108 -11.57 1.74 -6.91
N LEU A 109 -10.85 2.67 -6.27
CA LEU A 109 -10.89 4.09 -6.61
C LEU A 109 -9.62 4.54 -7.32
N ASP A 110 -9.78 5.45 -8.28
CA ASP A 110 -8.68 6.24 -8.77
C ASP A 110 -8.31 7.39 -7.79
N ARG A 111 -7.24 8.12 -8.10
CA ARG A 111 -6.78 9.27 -7.30
C ARG A 111 -7.83 10.37 -7.15
N HIS A 112 -8.77 10.48 -8.08
CA HIS A 112 -9.84 11.48 -8.07
C HIS A 112 -11.10 11.00 -7.34
N SER A 113 -11.06 9.79 -6.76
CA SER A 113 -12.17 9.13 -6.08
C SER A 113 -13.30 8.70 -7.03
N HIS A 114 -13.01 8.46 -8.31
CA HIS A 114 -13.95 7.80 -9.20
C HIS A 114 -13.87 6.29 -9.00
N VAL A 115 -15.03 5.63 -9.12
CA VAL A 115 -15.11 4.17 -9.04
C VAL A 115 -14.63 3.57 -10.34
N GLY A 116 -13.48 2.93 -10.30
CA GLY A 116 -12.91 2.15 -11.38
C GLY A 116 -13.57 0.77 -11.46
N ARG A 117 -12.84 -0.30 -11.15
CA ARG A 117 -13.42 -1.65 -11.09
C ARG A 117 -14.34 -1.80 -9.91
N CYS A 118 -15.44 -2.54 -10.12
CA CYS A 118 -16.45 -2.78 -9.10
C CYS A 118 -17.04 -4.18 -9.28
N TYR A 119 -17.16 -4.91 -8.18
CA TYR A 119 -17.73 -6.25 -8.14
C TYR A 119 -18.89 -6.30 -7.14
N HIS A 120 -19.93 -7.08 -7.48
CA HIS A 120 -20.95 -7.52 -6.57
C HIS A 120 -20.87 -9.04 -6.46
N GLY A 121 -20.47 -9.53 -5.28
CA GLY A 121 -19.92 -10.88 -5.22
C GLY A 121 -18.72 -11.00 -6.17
N PHE A 122 -18.69 -12.04 -7.01
CA PHE A 122 -17.66 -12.20 -8.05
C PHE A 122 -18.06 -11.67 -9.43
N ARG A 123 -19.25 -11.07 -9.55
CA ARG A 123 -19.73 -10.50 -10.81
C ARG A 123 -19.24 -9.06 -10.97
N GLU A 124 -18.45 -8.80 -11.99
CA GLU A 124 -18.02 -7.46 -12.35
C GLU A 124 -19.19 -6.61 -12.84
N LEU A 125 -19.31 -5.38 -12.35
CA LEU A 125 -20.28 -4.38 -12.78
C LEU A 125 -19.76 -3.65 -14.03
N GLY A 126 -20.46 -3.74 -15.13
CA GLY A 126 -20.14 -3.02 -16.37
C GLY A 126 -20.18 -1.49 -16.20
N HIS A 127 -19.55 -0.77 -17.14
CA HIS A 127 -19.41 0.70 -17.09
C HIS A 127 -20.73 1.43 -16.80
N GLU A 128 -21.81 1.10 -17.52
CA GLU A 128 -23.10 1.77 -17.35
C GLU A 128 -23.73 1.50 -15.98
N GLN A 129 -23.58 0.29 -15.46
CA GLN A 129 -24.09 -0.06 -14.13
C GLN A 129 -23.32 0.71 -13.04
N ARG A 130 -21.97 0.75 -13.11
CA ARG A 130 -21.14 1.52 -12.18
C ARG A 130 -21.50 3.00 -12.21
N LYS A 131 -21.61 3.57 -13.40
CA LYS A 131 -21.97 4.97 -13.59
C LYS A 131 -23.37 5.28 -13.03
N ALA A 132 -24.35 4.43 -13.29
CA ALA A 132 -25.69 4.59 -12.75
C ALA A 132 -25.70 4.54 -11.22
N THR A 133 -24.87 3.66 -10.62
CA THR A 133 -24.83 3.47 -9.16
C THR A 133 -24.03 4.57 -8.45
N TYR A 134 -22.87 4.98 -8.99
CA TYR A 134 -21.91 5.79 -8.23
C TYR A 134 -21.68 7.21 -8.76
N ARG A 135 -22.23 7.59 -9.93
CA ARG A 135 -21.98 8.91 -10.55
C ARG A 135 -22.25 10.10 -9.63
N ASN A 136 -23.29 10.00 -8.80
CA ASN A 136 -23.72 11.08 -7.91
C ASN A 136 -23.35 10.81 -6.43
N GLU A 137 -22.66 9.73 -6.15
CA GLU A 137 -22.26 9.39 -4.80
C GLU A 137 -20.95 10.10 -4.44
N LYS A 138 -20.95 10.80 -3.32
CA LYS A 138 -19.72 11.36 -2.76
C LYS A 138 -19.13 10.35 -1.81
N ILE A 139 -18.09 9.65 -2.24
CA ILE A 139 -17.40 8.67 -1.43
C ILE A 139 -16.52 9.39 -0.41
N ASN A 140 -16.89 9.31 0.86
CA ASN A 140 -16.16 9.91 1.97
C ASN A 140 -15.71 8.80 2.94
N LEU A 141 -14.39 8.67 3.12
CA LEU A 141 -13.78 7.64 3.97
C LEU A 141 -14.16 7.74 5.47
N SER A 142 -14.80 8.81 5.90
CA SER A 142 -15.31 8.97 7.27
C SER A 142 -16.78 8.57 7.45
N ASP A 143 -17.45 8.12 6.39
CA ASP A 143 -18.82 7.64 6.43
C ASP A 143 -18.82 6.12 6.63
N ASP A 144 -19.56 5.62 7.61
CA ASP A 144 -19.65 4.21 8.00
C ASP A 144 -20.18 3.27 6.89
N ARG A 145 -20.74 3.82 5.81
CA ARG A 145 -21.11 3.06 4.61
C ARG A 145 -19.90 2.46 3.90
N TRP A 146 -18.77 3.18 3.95
CA TRP A 146 -17.58 2.85 3.17
C TRP A 146 -16.50 2.28 4.06
N GLU A 147 -16.06 1.08 3.77
CA GLU A 147 -14.93 0.48 4.48
C GLU A 147 -13.72 0.40 3.56
N TRP A 148 -12.63 1.01 3.99
CA TRP A 148 -11.38 1.09 3.26
C TRP A 148 -10.43 -0.03 3.68
N ILE A 149 -10.05 -0.89 2.74
CA ILE A 149 -9.12 -2.00 3.00
C ILE A 149 -7.70 -1.54 2.66
N ASP A 150 -7.03 -0.89 3.59
CA ASP A 150 -5.70 -0.30 3.41
C ASP A 150 -4.58 -1.04 4.17
N THR A 151 -4.91 -2.07 4.91
CA THR A 151 -3.98 -2.96 5.59
C THR A 151 -4.07 -4.39 5.06
N LEU A 152 -2.94 -5.09 5.08
CA LEU A 152 -2.90 -6.52 4.72
C LEU A 152 -3.75 -7.39 5.66
N PHE A 153 -3.94 -6.97 6.91
CA PHE A 153 -4.84 -7.65 7.85
C PHE A 153 -6.32 -7.54 7.47
N GLY A 154 -6.70 -6.54 6.67
CA GLY A 154 -8.08 -6.34 6.22
C GLY A 154 -8.45 -7.15 4.97
N LEU A 155 -7.49 -7.76 4.27
CA LEU A 155 -7.79 -8.52 3.04
C LEU A 155 -8.76 -9.68 3.27
N PRO A 156 -8.63 -10.49 4.34
CA PRO A 156 -9.60 -11.55 4.64
C PRO A 156 -11.04 -11.05 4.77
N GLU A 157 -11.26 -9.83 5.29
CA GLU A 157 -12.59 -9.25 5.41
C GLU A 157 -13.25 -9.06 4.04
N ALA A 158 -12.51 -8.49 3.08
CA ALA A 158 -13.00 -8.28 1.72
C ALA A 158 -13.26 -9.60 0.98
N VAL A 159 -12.35 -10.59 1.13
CA VAL A 159 -12.51 -11.92 0.54
C VAL A 159 -13.74 -12.62 1.09
N MET A 160 -13.90 -12.65 2.41
CA MET A 160 -15.05 -13.27 3.08
C MET A 160 -16.35 -12.58 2.71
N PHE A 161 -16.38 -11.25 2.76
CA PHE A 161 -17.54 -10.46 2.40
C PHE A 161 -18.02 -10.78 0.98
N THR A 162 -17.12 -10.69 0.01
CA THR A 162 -17.43 -10.98 -1.40
C THR A 162 -17.94 -12.40 -1.60
N THR A 163 -17.26 -13.38 -0.99
CA THR A 163 -17.62 -14.78 -1.13
C THR A 163 -18.99 -15.08 -0.53
N ILE A 164 -19.26 -14.53 0.65
CA ILE A 164 -20.55 -14.75 1.33
C ILE A 164 -21.66 -13.97 0.62
N VAL A 165 -21.44 -12.77 0.10
CA VAL A 165 -22.41 -12.04 -0.72
C VAL A 165 -22.78 -12.85 -1.96
N ASP A 166 -21.80 -13.33 -2.71
CA ASP A 166 -22.05 -14.14 -3.91
C ASP A 166 -22.87 -15.42 -3.63
N TRP A 167 -22.63 -16.06 -2.49
CA TRP A 167 -23.41 -17.19 -2.03
C TRP A 167 -24.82 -16.78 -1.55
N ALA A 168 -24.91 -15.74 -0.72
CA ALA A 168 -26.14 -15.33 -0.07
C ALA A 168 -27.20 -14.82 -1.05
N ASP A 169 -26.78 -14.09 -2.09
CA ASP A 169 -27.67 -13.59 -3.14
C ASP A 169 -28.34 -14.68 -3.97
N ARG A 170 -27.78 -15.89 -3.95
CA ARG A 170 -28.38 -17.07 -4.59
C ARG A 170 -29.37 -17.80 -3.70
N GLN A 171 -29.45 -17.42 -2.44
CA GLN A 171 -30.42 -17.97 -1.50
C GLN A 171 -31.76 -17.21 -1.57
N THR A 172 -32.80 -17.78 -0.97
CA THR A 172 -34.09 -17.10 -0.83
C THR A 172 -34.04 -16.13 0.35
N GLY A 173 -34.24 -14.85 0.10
CA GLY A 173 -34.30 -13.80 1.15
C GLY A 173 -33.59 -12.52 0.74
N THR A 174 -33.71 -11.50 1.58
CA THR A 174 -32.94 -10.25 1.44
C THR A 174 -31.68 -10.31 2.30
N VAL A 175 -30.55 -9.96 1.73
CA VAL A 175 -29.27 -9.92 2.42
C VAL A 175 -29.07 -8.53 3.04
N ASP A 176 -28.76 -8.49 4.32
CA ASP A 176 -28.31 -7.29 5.01
C ASP A 176 -26.78 -7.23 4.95
N TYR A 177 -26.27 -6.54 3.93
CA TYR A 177 -24.83 -6.43 3.68
C TYR A 177 -24.08 -5.67 4.76
N ASP A 178 -24.72 -4.67 5.37
CA ASP A 178 -24.13 -3.89 6.45
C ASP A 178 -23.90 -4.74 7.69
N LYS A 179 -24.94 -5.50 8.08
CA LYS A 179 -24.83 -6.46 9.16
C LYS A 179 -23.78 -7.53 8.87
N LEU A 180 -23.78 -8.10 7.66
CA LEU A 180 -22.81 -9.12 7.25
C LEU A 180 -21.36 -8.62 7.41
N PHE A 181 -21.07 -7.41 6.91
CA PHE A 181 -19.71 -6.86 7.04
C PHE A 181 -19.36 -6.59 8.50
N GLY A 182 -20.29 -6.03 9.28
CA GLY A 182 -20.11 -5.79 10.72
C GLY A 182 -19.83 -7.07 11.52
N ASP A 183 -20.53 -8.15 11.22
CA ASP A 183 -20.32 -9.46 11.86
C ASP A 183 -18.95 -10.07 11.48
N ILE A 184 -18.55 -9.97 10.21
CA ILE A 184 -17.20 -10.41 9.75
C ILE A 184 -16.11 -9.63 10.50
N ARG A 185 -16.20 -8.30 10.54
CA ARG A 185 -15.25 -7.43 11.25
C ARG A 185 -15.18 -7.81 12.73
N THR A 186 -16.32 -7.96 13.38
CA THR A 186 -16.38 -8.34 14.79
C THR A 186 -15.72 -9.68 15.06
N ALA A 187 -15.98 -10.68 14.21
CA ALA A 187 -15.41 -12.01 14.35
C ALA A 187 -13.88 -12.03 14.12
N ILE A 188 -13.36 -11.25 13.17
CA ILE A 188 -11.91 -11.07 12.94
C ILE A 188 -11.26 -10.38 14.13
N ASP A 189 -11.83 -9.27 14.61
CA ASP A 189 -11.34 -8.54 15.77
C ASP A 189 -11.31 -9.41 17.02
N GLU A 190 -12.30 -10.29 17.20
CA GLU A 190 -12.30 -11.26 18.29
C GLU A 190 -11.18 -12.29 18.15
N ALA A 191 -10.90 -12.79 16.92
CA ALA A 191 -9.82 -13.76 16.70
C ALA A 191 -8.43 -13.15 16.98
N HIS A 192 -8.27 -11.87 16.72
CA HIS A 192 -7.06 -11.12 17.08
C HIS A 192 -6.93 -10.85 18.58
N ARG A 193 -8.05 -10.62 19.28
CA ARG A 193 -8.09 -10.20 20.68
C ARG A 193 -8.02 -11.35 21.67
N ASP A 194 -8.66 -12.47 21.36
CA ASP A 194 -8.76 -13.65 22.22
C ASP A 194 -7.58 -14.63 22.05
N ASP A 195 -6.52 -14.21 21.40
CA ASP A 195 -5.28 -14.96 21.15
C ASP A 195 -5.44 -16.21 20.26
N THR A 196 -6.63 -16.50 19.69
CA THR A 196 -6.82 -17.69 18.86
C THR A 196 -5.93 -17.68 17.63
N LEU A 197 -5.84 -16.54 16.92
CA LEU A 197 -4.94 -16.37 15.78
C LEU A 197 -3.46 -16.39 16.21
N LYS A 198 -3.13 -15.60 17.23
CA LYS A 198 -1.74 -15.41 17.67
C LYS A 198 -1.13 -16.66 18.29
N SER A 199 -1.92 -17.48 18.98
CA SER A 199 -1.44 -18.74 19.54
C SER A 199 -0.99 -19.73 18.46
N VAL A 200 -1.73 -19.84 17.35
CA VAL A 200 -1.36 -20.67 16.21
C VAL A 200 -0.08 -20.18 15.57
N ILE A 201 0.05 -18.88 15.35
CA ILE A 201 1.26 -18.28 14.79
C ILE A 201 2.46 -18.52 15.72
N LYS A 202 2.31 -18.27 17.03
CA LYS A 202 3.37 -18.51 18.04
C LYS A 202 3.85 -19.95 18.05
N ALA A 203 2.97 -20.91 17.80
CA ALA A 203 3.32 -22.34 17.77
C ALA A 203 4.11 -22.75 16.51
N ASN A 204 3.97 -22.01 15.41
CA ASN A 204 4.54 -22.38 14.11
C ASN A 204 5.11 -21.16 13.35
N LEU A 205 5.96 -20.37 14.00
CA LEU A 205 6.52 -19.12 13.44
C LEU A 205 7.07 -19.26 12.01
N PRO A 206 7.86 -20.31 11.66
CA PRO A 206 8.40 -20.45 10.30
C PRO A 206 7.34 -20.62 9.21
N ASP A 207 6.13 -21.09 9.58
CA ASP A 207 5.04 -21.25 8.63
C ASP A 207 4.36 -19.93 8.30
N TYR A 208 4.37 -18.97 9.21
CA TYR A 208 3.65 -17.71 9.08
C TYR A 208 4.55 -16.50 8.89
N ILE A 209 5.81 -16.53 9.37
CA ILE A 209 6.70 -15.38 9.37
C ILE A 209 7.94 -15.66 8.53
N VAL A 210 8.20 -14.77 7.58
CA VAL A 210 9.39 -14.80 6.73
C VAL A 210 10.60 -14.39 7.56
N LYS A 211 11.60 -15.25 7.68
CA LYS A 211 12.88 -14.88 8.28
C LYS A 211 13.76 -14.17 7.26
N ASP A 212 14.02 -12.89 7.50
CA ASP A 212 14.90 -12.07 6.63
C ASP A 212 16.32 -12.04 7.23
N PRO A 213 17.30 -12.71 6.62
CA PRO A 213 18.66 -12.82 7.15
C PRO A 213 19.42 -11.48 7.16
N LEU A 214 18.95 -10.47 6.41
CA LEU A 214 19.58 -9.15 6.31
C LEU A 214 19.00 -8.15 7.32
N LEU A 215 17.92 -8.49 8.01
CA LEU A 215 17.26 -7.57 8.94
C LEU A 215 18.18 -7.16 10.08
N GLY A 216 18.78 -8.13 10.76
CA GLY A 216 19.70 -7.87 11.91
C GLY A 216 20.92 -7.04 11.50
N GLU A 217 21.47 -7.29 10.30
CA GLU A 217 22.58 -6.50 9.74
C GLU A 217 22.16 -5.05 9.46
N THR A 218 21.00 -4.85 8.88
CA THR A 218 20.47 -3.52 8.56
C THR A 218 20.22 -2.69 9.83
N LEU A 219 19.59 -3.28 10.84
CA LEU A 219 19.39 -2.60 12.13
C LEU A 219 20.72 -2.26 12.82
N HIS A 220 21.70 -3.20 12.78
CA HIS A 220 23.04 -2.92 13.27
C HIS A 220 23.71 -1.76 12.54
N LYS A 221 23.59 -1.69 11.23
CA LYS A 221 24.16 -0.62 10.41
C LYS A 221 23.61 0.76 10.81
N PHE A 222 22.33 0.87 11.08
CA PHE A 222 21.76 2.11 11.62
C PHE A 222 22.34 2.47 12.98
N ARG A 223 22.39 1.51 13.90
CA ARG A 223 22.97 1.75 15.25
C ARG A 223 24.43 2.13 15.22
N SER A 224 25.25 1.44 14.43
CA SER A 224 26.69 1.71 14.32
C SER A 224 27.01 3.08 13.75
N SER A 225 26.05 3.68 13.03
CA SER A 225 26.13 5.07 12.55
C SER A 225 25.69 6.11 13.58
N GLY A 226 25.38 5.71 14.81
CA GLY A 226 24.98 6.60 15.89
C GLY A 226 23.47 6.87 16.02
N LYS A 227 22.65 6.23 15.18
CA LYS A 227 21.19 6.40 15.23
C LYS A 227 20.59 5.59 16.39
N LYS A 228 19.61 6.15 17.08
CA LYS A 228 18.81 5.45 18.07
C LYS A 228 17.68 4.71 17.37
N LEU A 229 17.36 3.48 17.83
CA LEU A 229 16.27 2.71 17.27
C LEU A 229 15.17 2.51 18.30
N PHE A 230 13.91 2.58 17.88
CA PHE A 230 12.78 2.24 18.73
C PHE A 230 11.77 1.35 18.01
N LEU A 231 11.13 0.47 18.77
CA LEU A 231 9.99 -0.33 18.33
C LEU A 231 8.71 0.30 18.88
N LEU A 232 7.70 0.47 18.04
CA LEU A 232 6.36 0.93 18.42
C LEU A 232 5.32 0.07 17.70
N THR A 233 4.76 -0.92 18.40
CA THR A 233 3.78 -1.85 17.86
C THR A 233 2.47 -1.84 18.62
N ASN A 234 1.36 -2.14 17.94
CA ASN A 234 0.06 -2.40 18.57
C ASN A 234 -0.02 -3.77 19.24
N SER A 235 0.85 -4.69 18.87
CA SER A 235 0.93 -6.01 19.48
C SER A 235 1.41 -5.94 20.93
N LEU A 236 0.87 -6.81 21.80
CA LEU A 236 1.26 -6.89 23.20
C LEU A 236 2.62 -7.61 23.35
N TYR A 237 3.21 -7.49 24.52
CA TYR A 237 4.58 -7.95 24.78
C TYR A 237 4.77 -9.46 24.59
N ASP A 238 3.81 -10.27 24.99
CA ASP A 238 3.87 -11.73 24.85
C ASP A 238 4.06 -12.19 23.40
N TYR A 239 3.27 -11.63 22.49
CA TYR A 239 3.39 -11.89 21.06
C TYR A 239 4.65 -11.25 20.48
N THR A 240 4.88 -9.97 20.77
CA THR A 240 6.04 -9.22 20.28
C THR A 240 7.36 -9.91 20.64
N SER A 241 7.49 -10.38 21.90
CA SER A 241 8.70 -11.04 22.35
C SER A 241 9.01 -12.33 21.56
N VAL A 242 7.98 -13.13 21.30
CA VAL A 242 8.15 -14.41 20.57
C VAL A 242 8.54 -14.14 19.11
N VAL A 243 7.84 -13.22 18.44
CA VAL A 243 8.11 -12.86 17.04
C VAL A 243 9.50 -12.24 16.88
N MET A 244 9.83 -11.25 17.71
CA MET A 244 11.11 -10.56 17.60
C MET A 244 12.30 -11.44 17.99
N SER A 245 12.12 -12.37 18.96
CA SER A 245 13.12 -13.39 19.25
C SER A 245 13.38 -14.30 18.05
N TYR A 246 12.32 -14.76 17.38
CA TYR A 246 12.45 -15.55 16.16
C TYR A 246 13.23 -14.83 15.06
N LEU A 247 12.98 -13.53 14.89
CA LEU A 247 13.59 -12.73 13.82
C LEU A 247 15.05 -12.39 14.09
N LEU A 248 15.44 -12.08 15.34
CA LEU A 248 16.68 -11.39 15.64
C LEU A 248 17.59 -12.07 16.65
N ASP A 249 17.09 -12.99 17.50
CA ASP A 249 17.95 -13.65 18.47
C ASP A 249 18.96 -14.58 17.77
N GLY A 250 20.20 -14.48 18.19
CA GLY A 250 21.30 -15.29 17.62
C GLY A 250 21.86 -14.79 16.29
N GLU A 251 21.26 -13.78 15.66
CA GLU A 251 21.74 -13.26 14.36
C GLU A 251 23.12 -12.58 14.49
N ARG A 252 23.39 -11.92 15.61
CA ARG A 252 24.69 -11.27 15.87
C ARG A 252 25.15 -11.49 17.30
N LYS A 253 26.42 -11.89 17.48
CA LYS A 253 27.03 -12.08 18.82
C LYS A 253 27.00 -10.83 19.69
N ALA A 254 27.05 -9.63 19.11
CA ALA A 254 26.99 -8.36 19.82
C ALA A 254 25.60 -8.04 20.39
N TYR A 255 24.57 -8.75 19.95
CA TYR A 255 23.18 -8.57 20.38
C TYR A 255 22.61 -9.91 20.87
N PRO A 256 22.79 -10.26 22.14
CA PRO A 256 22.33 -11.54 22.70
C PRO A 256 20.81 -11.71 22.67
N SER A 257 20.07 -10.62 22.63
CA SER A 257 18.61 -10.62 22.48
C SER A 257 18.17 -9.55 21.50
N TRP A 258 17.02 -9.75 20.84
CA TRP A 258 16.39 -8.79 19.96
C TRP A 258 16.25 -7.39 20.61
N ARG A 259 16.02 -7.32 21.92
CA ARG A 259 15.92 -6.06 22.66
C ARG A 259 17.16 -5.19 22.55
N ASN A 260 18.33 -5.80 22.38
CA ASN A 260 19.60 -5.07 22.29
C ASN A 260 19.73 -4.26 20.98
N TYR A 261 18.89 -4.52 19.98
CA TYR A 261 18.83 -3.70 18.77
C TYR A 261 18.14 -2.36 19.01
N PHE A 262 17.27 -2.25 20.01
CA PHE A 262 16.45 -1.07 20.26
C PHE A 262 16.87 -0.31 21.52
N ASP A 263 16.76 1.02 21.46
CA ASP A 263 16.97 1.90 22.60
C ASP A 263 15.67 2.10 23.39
N ILE A 264 14.52 1.98 22.72
CA ILE A 264 13.20 2.08 23.33
C ILE A 264 12.31 1.01 22.70
N VAL A 265 11.54 0.30 23.54
CA VAL A 265 10.55 -0.70 23.11
C VAL A 265 9.18 -0.32 23.67
N ILE A 266 8.22 -0.08 22.78
CA ILE A 266 6.84 0.26 23.11
C ILE A 266 5.92 -0.79 22.46
N VAL A 267 5.19 -1.53 23.29
CA VAL A 267 4.20 -2.54 22.91
C VAL A 267 2.80 -2.04 23.24
N GLY A 268 1.75 -2.61 22.63
CA GLY A 268 0.38 -2.16 22.87
C GLY A 268 0.22 -0.65 22.72
N GLY A 269 0.89 -0.06 21.72
CA GLY A 269 0.94 1.38 21.48
C GLY A 269 -0.42 1.98 21.12
N ALA A 270 -1.37 1.13 20.72
CA ALA A 270 -2.72 1.52 20.32
C ALA A 270 -2.72 2.61 19.22
N LYS A 271 -1.83 2.48 18.20
CA LYS A 271 -1.88 3.35 17.04
C LYS A 271 -3.25 3.23 16.34
N PRO A 272 -3.88 4.31 15.89
CA PRO A 272 -3.39 5.68 15.81
C PRO A 272 -3.56 6.53 17.08
N ALA A 273 -4.14 6.01 18.17
CA ALA A 273 -4.38 6.77 19.39
C ALA A 273 -3.07 7.27 20.04
N PHE A 274 -1.96 6.54 19.91
CA PHE A 274 -0.63 6.99 20.32
C PHE A 274 -0.27 8.39 19.77
N PHE A 275 -0.72 8.72 18.57
CA PHE A 275 -0.43 9.98 17.89
C PHE A 275 -1.43 11.10 18.20
N ASN A 276 -2.61 10.78 18.77
CA ASN A 276 -3.72 11.73 18.92
C ASN A 276 -4.16 11.95 20.37
N GLU A 277 -3.88 11.00 21.25
CA GLU A 277 -4.40 11.00 22.61
C GLU A 277 -3.24 11.07 23.60
N LEU A 278 -3.49 11.67 24.76
CA LEU A 278 -2.52 11.75 25.84
C LEU A 278 -2.69 10.55 26.80
N ARG A 279 -2.15 9.39 26.40
CA ARG A 279 -2.14 8.18 27.21
C ARG A 279 -0.83 8.08 27.99
N PRO A 280 -0.83 7.64 29.26
CA PRO A 280 0.40 7.45 30.00
C PRO A 280 1.19 6.23 29.51
N PHE A 281 2.51 6.28 29.64
CA PHE A 281 3.35 5.10 29.52
C PHE A 281 3.24 4.24 30.77
N MET A 282 3.19 2.92 30.61
CA MET A 282 3.29 1.93 31.66
C MET A 282 4.55 1.07 31.43
N GLN A 283 5.33 0.81 32.45
CA GLN A 283 6.44 -0.14 32.35
C GLN A 283 5.92 -1.57 32.47
N ILE A 284 6.40 -2.47 31.60
CA ILE A 284 6.03 -3.89 31.58
C ILE A 284 7.16 -4.71 32.21
N ASP A 285 6.79 -5.69 33.04
CA ASP A 285 7.70 -6.74 33.48
C ASP A 285 7.93 -7.76 32.37
N PRO A 286 9.15 -7.90 31.83
CA PRO A 286 9.43 -8.85 30.77
C PRO A 286 9.19 -10.33 31.15
N ALA A 287 9.17 -10.66 32.41
CA ALA A 287 8.96 -12.04 32.87
C ALA A 287 7.48 -12.43 32.88
N THR A 288 6.59 -11.48 33.19
CA THR A 288 5.15 -11.72 33.32
C THR A 288 4.33 -11.13 32.21
N GLY A 289 4.88 -10.17 31.43
CA GLY A 289 4.17 -9.40 30.43
C GLY A 289 3.15 -8.41 30.99
N THR A 290 3.15 -8.19 32.32
CA THR A 290 2.15 -7.35 33.00
C THR A 290 2.72 -5.98 33.39
N PRO A 291 1.87 -4.94 33.49
CA PRO A 291 2.29 -3.61 33.94
C PRO A 291 2.83 -3.64 35.38
N ILE A 292 3.95 -2.96 35.55
CA ILE A 292 4.55 -2.72 36.87
C ILE A 292 4.03 -1.38 37.40
N SER A 293 3.51 -1.34 38.61
CA SER A 293 3.05 -0.09 39.26
C SER A 293 4.23 0.73 39.76
N ASN A 294 4.89 1.50 38.90
CA ASN A 294 6.08 2.30 39.22
C ASN A 294 5.80 3.82 39.29
N GLY A 295 4.53 4.24 39.37
CA GLY A 295 4.17 5.65 39.30
C GLY A 295 4.35 6.23 37.89
N GLU A 296 4.46 7.55 37.78
CA GLU A 296 4.64 8.27 36.50
C GLU A 296 6.02 7.97 35.90
N ILE A 297 6.04 7.57 34.65
CA ILE A 297 7.26 7.36 33.85
C ILE A 297 7.80 8.71 33.40
N LYS A 298 8.97 9.11 33.90
CA LYS A 298 9.60 10.40 33.56
C LYS A 298 10.68 10.27 32.47
N HIS A 299 11.22 9.08 32.25
CA HIS A 299 12.27 8.81 31.26
C HIS A 299 12.08 7.45 30.62
N LEU A 300 12.28 7.37 29.32
CA LEU A 300 12.36 6.12 28.58
C LEU A 300 13.83 5.66 28.58
N THR A 301 14.07 4.45 29.08
CA THR A 301 15.42 3.90 29.22
C THR A 301 15.55 2.60 28.44
N ARG A 302 16.74 2.35 27.92
CA ARG A 302 17.10 1.10 27.30
C ARG A 302 16.89 -0.05 28.27
N ASP A 303 16.63 -1.24 27.76
CA ASP A 303 16.40 -2.48 28.51
C ASP A 303 15.05 -2.57 29.27
N LYS A 304 14.24 -1.52 29.22
CA LYS A 304 12.87 -1.54 29.73
C LYS A 304 11.88 -1.66 28.58
N ILE A 305 10.73 -2.26 28.88
CA ILE A 305 9.59 -2.38 27.97
C ILE A 305 8.49 -1.46 28.46
N TYR A 306 7.91 -0.72 27.56
CA TYR A 306 6.80 0.19 27.84
C TYR A 306 5.56 -0.24 27.09
N GLN A 307 4.39 0.02 27.66
CA GLN A 307 3.09 -0.18 27.02
C GLN A 307 2.34 1.15 26.96
N GLY A 308 1.59 1.36 25.85
CA GLY A 308 0.81 2.57 25.65
C GLY A 308 1.68 3.79 25.39
N GLY A 309 1.41 4.89 26.07
CA GLY A 309 2.10 6.15 25.88
C GLY A 309 1.50 7.04 24.80
N ASN A 310 2.18 8.12 24.52
CA ASN A 310 1.81 9.06 23.47
C ASN A 310 3.03 9.78 22.89
N VAL A 311 2.89 10.30 21.69
CA VAL A 311 3.98 10.94 20.94
C VAL A 311 4.52 12.19 21.63
N VAL A 312 3.67 13.00 22.29
CA VAL A 312 4.10 14.24 22.96
C VAL A 312 5.05 13.92 24.13
N ALA A 313 4.64 12.95 24.97
CA ALA A 313 5.50 12.49 26.06
C ALA A 313 6.77 11.79 25.53
N PHE A 314 6.67 11.03 24.43
CA PHE A 314 7.81 10.40 23.78
C PHE A 314 8.85 11.44 23.33
N GLU A 315 8.44 12.49 22.61
CA GLU A 315 9.32 13.58 22.16
C GLU A 315 9.95 14.34 23.35
N GLN A 316 9.15 14.61 24.37
CA GLN A 316 9.66 15.28 25.59
C GLN A 316 10.72 14.45 26.33
N MET A 317 10.49 13.13 26.50
CA MET A 317 11.40 12.24 27.22
C MET A 317 12.67 11.91 26.43
N THR A 318 12.60 11.88 25.10
CA THR A 318 13.75 11.57 24.23
C THR A 318 14.56 12.79 23.85
N GLY A 319 13.94 13.97 23.86
CA GLY A 319 14.49 15.22 23.34
C GLY A 319 14.62 15.27 21.81
N ILE A 320 14.13 14.25 21.09
CA ILE A 320 14.20 14.11 19.63
C ILE A 320 12.78 14.24 19.08
N ARG A 321 12.60 15.09 18.05
CA ARG A 321 11.27 15.45 17.55
C ARG A 321 11.28 15.83 16.06
N GLY A 322 10.10 15.85 15.46
CA GLY A 322 9.90 16.36 14.11
C GLY A 322 10.75 15.62 13.08
N GLU A 323 11.38 16.34 12.19
CA GLU A 323 12.17 15.81 11.07
C GLU A 323 13.42 15.00 11.47
N GLN A 324 13.79 14.98 12.77
CA GLN A 324 14.87 14.14 13.29
C GLN A 324 14.46 12.67 13.48
N VAL A 325 13.16 12.38 13.39
CA VAL A 325 12.61 11.03 13.53
C VAL A 325 12.20 10.51 12.16
N LEU A 326 12.67 9.31 11.80
CA LEU A 326 12.14 8.52 10.68
C LEU A 326 11.31 7.37 11.25
N TYR A 327 10.05 7.27 10.88
CA TYR A 327 9.21 6.15 11.27
C TYR A 327 8.93 5.24 10.07
N ILE A 328 9.13 3.95 10.25
CA ILE A 328 8.96 2.93 9.21
C ILE A 328 7.80 2.02 9.62
N GLY A 329 6.76 1.94 8.77
CA GLY A 329 5.56 1.13 8.98
C GLY A 329 4.90 0.75 7.67
N ASP A 330 3.89 -0.13 7.74
CA ASP A 330 3.15 -0.61 6.57
C ASP A 330 1.78 0.04 6.37
N HIS A 331 1.25 0.67 7.43
CA HIS A 331 -0.13 1.16 7.46
C HIS A 331 -0.22 2.68 7.29
N ILE A 332 -0.91 3.15 6.25
CA ILE A 332 -1.00 4.59 5.91
C ILE A 332 -1.63 5.40 7.06
N TYR A 333 -2.80 4.98 7.55
CA TYR A 333 -3.51 5.74 8.59
C TYR A 333 -2.94 5.53 9.98
N GLY A 334 -2.53 4.31 10.30
CA GLY A 334 -1.98 3.96 11.61
C GLY A 334 -0.59 4.54 11.84
N ASP A 335 0.26 4.54 10.80
CA ASP A 335 1.69 4.79 10.93
C ASP A 335 2.18 6.06 10.23
N ILE A 336 1.54 6.47 9.11
CA ILE A 336 2.16 7.41 8.19
C ILE A 336 1.48 8.79 8.17
N LEU A 337 0.17 8.81 7.93
CA LEU A 337 -0.57 10.05 7.66
C LEU A 337 -0.51 11.07 8.81
N ARG A 338 -0.76 10.60 10.04
CA ARG A 338 -0.89 11.45 11.22
C ARG A 338 0.45 11.94 11.73
N LEU A 339 1.45 11.09 11.72
CA LEU A 339 2.82 11.44 12.06
C LEU A 339 3.32 12.61 11.22
N ARG A 340 3.07 12.53 9.93
CA ARG A 340 3.51 13.56 9.02
C ARG A 340 2.76 14.88 9.18
N LYS A 341 1.43 14.83 9.26
CA LYS A 341 0.59 16.06 9.32
C LYS A 341 0.69 16.79 10.64
N GLN A 342 0.85 16.08 11.75
CA GLN A 342 0.74 16.66 13.10
C GLN A 342 2.10 16.79 13.81
N HIS A 343 3.04 15.85 13.57
CA HIS A 343 4.29 15.76 14.29
C HIS A 343 5.53 16.00 13.44
N MET A 344 5.37 16.20 12.12
CA MET A 344 6.45 16.40 11.15
C MET A 344 7.52 15.30 11.13
N TRP A 345 7.21 14.10 11.62
CA TRP A 345 8.13 12.98 11.48
C TRP A 345 8.26 12.60 10.00
N ARG A 346 9.46 12.19 9.66
CA ARG A 346 9.73 11.61 8.34
C ARG A 346 9.22 10.18 8.31
N THR A 347 8.79 9.74 7.15
CA THR A 347 8.10 8.45 7.02
C THR A 347 8.68 7.60 5.92
N ALA A 348 8.78 6.28 6.18
CA ALA A 348 9.06 5.27 5.16
C ALA A 348 7.99 4.17 5.22
N MET A 349 7.44 3.82 4.07
CA MET A 349 6.40 2.81 4.00
C MET A 349 6.96 1.47 3.52
N VAL A 350 6.59 0.39 4.22
CA VAL A 350 6.84 -0.98 3.78
C VAL A 350 5.63 -1.47 3.00
N LEU A 351 5.85 -1.78 1.73
CA LEU A 351 4.85 -2.33 0.80
C LEU A 351 5.29 -3.72 0.41
N GLN A 352 4.83 -4.75 1.10
CA GLN A 352 5.22 -6.14 0.83
C GLN A 352 4.91 -6.55 -0.62
N GLU A 353 3.83 -6.01 -1.20
CA GLU A 353 3.41 -6.26 -2.59
C GLU A 353 4.38 -5.69 -3.63
N LEU A 354 5.20 -4.73 -3.26
CA LEU A 354 6.05 -3.97 -4.19
C LEU A 354 7.03 -4.86 -4.98
N GLU A 355 7.52 -5.95 -4.38
CA GLU A 355 8.38 -6.89 -5.08
C GLU A 355 7.68 -7.56 -6.26
N ARG A 356 6.40 -7.93 -6.07
CA ARG A 356 5.56 -8.49 -7.12
C ARG A 356 5.22 -7.43 -8.17
N GLU A 357 4.81 -6.24 -7.73
CA GLU A 357 4.49 -5.10 -8.62
C GLU A 357 5.68 -4.81 -9.56
N ILE A 358 6.89 -4.68 -9.02
CA ILE A 358 8.09 -4.43 -9.81
C ILE A 358 8.41 -5.61 -10.72
N SER A 359 8.35 -6.84 -10.22
CA SER A 359 8.67 -8.03 -11.02
C SER A 359 7.71 -8.20 -12.20
N VAL A 360 6.45 -7.85 -12.03
CA VAL A 360 5.45 -7.84 -13.12
C VAL A 360 5.74 -6.71 -14.09
N SER A 361 5.99 -5.49 -13.60
CA SER A 361 6.35 -4.33 -14.41
C SER A 361 7.58 -4.60 -15.29
N ASP A 362 8.66 -5.15 -14.70
CA ASP A 362 9.90 -5.46 -15.43
C ASP A 362 9.66 -6.52 -16.52
N ARG A 363 8.81 -7.50 -16.25
CA ARG A 363 8.45 -8.55 -17.23
C ARG A 363 7.59 -8.01 -18.37
N LEU A 364 6.77 -7.01 -18.13
CA LEU A 364 5.83 -6.43 -19.07
C LEU A 364 6.29 -5.08 -19.65
N GLU A 365 7.56 -4.71 -19.46
CA GLU A 365 8.09 -3.40 -19.87
C GLU A 365 7.75 -3.06 -21.34
N ALA A 366 7.99 -4.00 -22.26
CA ALA A 366 7.67 -3.81 -23.67
C ALA A 366 6.16 -3.59 -23.94
N GLN A 367 5.29 -4.33 -23.24
CA GLN A 367 3.84 -4.17 -23.39
C GLN A 367 3.34 -2.84 -22.81
N ILE A 368 3.96 -2.36 -21.73
CA ILE A 368 3.65 -1.04 -21.15
C ILE A 368 4.10 0.08 -22.09
N GLU A 369 5.26 -0.06 -22.71
CA GLU A 369 5.74 0.88 -23.73
C GLU A 369 4.83 0.90 -24.98
N ASP A 370 4.37 -0.29 -25.42
CA ASP A 370 3.43 -0.42 -26.53
C ASP A 370 2.09 0.28 -26.20
N LEU A 371 1.58 0.13 -24.97
CA LEU A 371 0.37 0.80 -24.49
C LEU A 371 0.52 2.33 -24.55
N ASP A 372 1.61 2.86 -24.00
CA ASP A 372 1.91 4.29 -24.05
C ASP A 372 2.00 4.83 -25.49
N LEU A 373 2.51 4.03 -26.42
CA LEU A 373 2.58 4.39 -27.83
C LEU A 373 1.19 4.38 -28.50
N LEU A 374 0.37 3.37 -28.20
CA LEU A 374 -1.01 3.28 -28.69
C LEU A 374 -1.85 4.45 -28.20
N ASP A 375 -1.76 4.81 -26.93
CA ASP A 375 -2.45 5.95 -26.33
C ASP A 375 -2.08 7.28 -27.00
N ARG A 376 -0.79 7.48 -27.31
CA ARG A 376 -0.35 8.68 -28.05
C ARG A 376 -0.93 8.71 -29.46
N ARG A 377 -0.95 7.58 -30.16
CA ARG A 377 -1.53 7.47 -31.50
C ARG A 377 -3.03 7.70 -31.49
N HIS A 378 -3.72 7.18 -30.48
CA HIS A 378 -5.15 7.37 -30.29
C HIS A 378 -5.50 8.85 -30.10
N ARG A 379 -4.80 9.56 -29.20
CA ARG A 379 -4.98 11.02 -29.01
C ARG A 379 -4.75 11.83 -30.29
N ASN A 380 -3.77 11.45 -31.10
CA ASN A 380 -3.51 12.12 -32.37
C ASN A 380 -4.67 11.89 -33.37
N LEU A 381 -5.22 10.67 -33.40
CA LEU A 381 -6.34 10.30 -34.22
C LEU A 381 -7.63 11.04 -33.81
N GLU A 382 -7.90 11.14 -32.51
CA GLU A 382 -9.02 11.95 -31.97
C GLU A 382 -8.89 13.43 -32.37
N SER A 383 -7.69 14.00 -32.26
CA SER A 383 -7.43 15.39 -32.66
C SER A 383 -7.71 15.62 -34.15
N GLU A 384 -7.37 14.65 -35.00
CA GLU A 384 -7.67 14.71 -36.45
C GLU A 384 -9.18 14.59 -36.70
N ILE A 385 -9.88 13.70 -36.03
CA ILE A 385 -11.34 13.55 -36.10
C ILE A 385 -12.03 14.88 -35.73
N ASP A 386 -11.58 15.49 -34.62
CA ASP A 386 -12.13 16.76 -34.14
C ASP A 386 -11.92 17.89 -35.18
N TYR A 387 -10.71 17.97 -35.72
CA TYR A 387 -10.37 18.96 -36.74
C TYR A 387 -11.24 18.78 -38.02
N GLN A 388 -11.34 17.58 -38.52
CA GLN A 388 -12.16 17.28 -39.71
C GLN A 388 -13.65 17.49 -39.43
N THR A 389 -14.13 17.15 -38.24
CA THR A 389 -15.51 17.41 -37.82
C THR A 389 -15.82 18.93 -37.78
N LEU A 390 -14.85 19.72 -37.26
CA LEU A 390 -15.02 21.19 -37.28
C LEU A 390 -15.08 21.76 -38.69
N ARG A 391 -14.27 21.24 -39.62
CA ARG A 391 -14.33 21.62 -41.04
C ARG A 391 -15.67 21.25 -41.68
N LEU A 392 -16.20 20.06 -41.38
CA LEU A 392 -17.54 19.65 -41.82
C LEU A 392 -18.64 20.64 -41.35
N LYS A 393 -18.58 21.05 -40.08
CA LYS A 393 -19.53 22.05 -39.55
C LYS A 393 -19.42 23.40 -40.26
N LYS A 394 -18.20 23.82 -40.64
CA LYS A 394 -18.03 25.07 -41.43
C LYS A 394 -18.60 24.94 -42.84
N ILE A 395 -18.37 23.83 -43.54
CA ILE A 395 -18.93 23.55 -44.85
C ILE A 395 -20.46 23.54 -44.76
N GLN A 396 -21.03 22.90 -43.75
CA GLN A 396 -22.47 22.86 -43.54
C GLN A 396 -23.08 24.28 -43.40
N ARG A 397 -22.44 25.16 -42.60
CA ARG A 397 -22.89 26.56 -42.47
C ARG A 397 -22.84 27.34 -43.79
N LEU A 398 -21.80 27.13 -44.62
CA LEU A 398 -21.69 27.76 -45.90
C LEU A 398 -22.76 27.26 -46.87
N LEU A 399 -23.17 26.00 -46.79
CA LEU A 399 -24.26 25.43 -47.57
C LEU A 399 -25.64 25.94 -47.15
N GLU A 400 -25.81 26.33 -45.88
CA GLU A 400 -27.05 26.92 -45.35
C GLU A 400 -27.16 28.43 -45.69
N ASP A 401 -26.06 29.08 -46.03
CA ASP A 401 -26.05 30.50 -46.40
C ASP A 401 -26.68 30.71 -47.76
N GLN A 402 -27.75 31.53 -47.83
CA GLN A 402 -28.48 31.86 -49.05
C GLN A 402 -27.64 32.64 -50.05
N SER A 403 -26.57 33.31 -49.65
CA SER A 403 -25.65 34.06 -50.51
C SER A 403 -24.68 33.16 -51.29
N THR A 404 -24.59 31.87 -50.99
CA THR A 404 -23.69 30.93 -51.66
C THR A 404 -24.14 30.63 -53.08
N SER A 405 -23.28 30.91 -54.06
CA SER A 405 -23.56 30.66 -55.47
C SER A 405 -23.79 29.17 -55.76
N ALA A 406 -24.56 28.87 -56.82
CA ALA A 406 -24.88 27.48 -57.22
C ALA A 406 -23.61 26.65 -57.52
N GLU A 407 -22.60 27.25 -58.14
CA GLU A 407 -21.33 26.61 -58.49
C GLU A 407 -20.53 26.28 -57.22
N LEU A 408 -20.43 27.23 -56.27
CA LEU A 408 -19.75 27.02 -55.01
C LEU A 408 -20.48 25.99 -54.15
N ARG A 409 -21.81 25.98 -54.16
CA ARG A 409 -22.65 25.01 -53.46
C ARG A 409 -22.36 23.58 -53.93
N ALA A 410 -22.30 23.36 -55.25
CA ALA A 410 -22.00 22.03 -55.79
C ALA A 410 -20.60 21.53 -55.35
N ARG A 411 -19.59 22.42 -55.36
CA ARG A 411 -18.23 22.09 -54.89
C ARG A 411 -18.21 21.77 -53.40
N LEU A 412 -18.90 22.55 -52.58
CA LEU A 412 -19.00 22.32 -51.13
C LEU A 412 -19.74 21.02 -50.79
N GLU A 413 -20.74 20.63 -51.59
CA GLU A 413 -21.44 19.34 -51.40
C GLU A 413 -20.54 18.16 -51.69
N ASP A 414 -19.72 18.20 -52.73
CA ASP A 414 -18.76 17.14 -53.04
C ASP A 414 -17.68 17.06 -51.96
N GLU A 415 -17.10 18.19 -51.52
CA GLU A 415 -16.12 18.24 -50.46
C GLU A 415 -16.68 17.74 -49.12
N ARG A 416 -17.95 18.08 -48.79
CA ARG A 416 -18.66 17.55 -47.63
C ARG A 416 -18.78 16.04 -47.69
N LYS A 417 -19.12 15.46 -48.86
CA LYS A 417 -19.24 14.00 -49.00
C LYS A 417 -17.91 13.29 -48.80
N GLN A 418 -16.84 13.80 -49.41
CA GLN A 418 -15.49 13.22 -49.25
C GLN A 418 -15.00 13.31 -47.79
N MET A 419 -15.21 14.45 -47.15
CA MET A 419 -14.81 14.68 -45.80
C MET A 419 -15.61 13.84 -44.80
N ARG A 420 -16.91 13.60 -45.03
CA ARG A 420 -17.69 12.65 -44.20
C ARG A 420 -17.11 11.24 -44.28
N ALA A 421 -16.84 10.75 -45.49
CA ALA A 421 -16.23 9.43 -45.66
C ALA A 421 -14.85 9.33 -44.97
N SER A 422 -14.06 10.42 -45.01
CA SER A 422 -12.78 10.50 -44.30
C SER A 422 -12.97 10.41 -42.76
N VAL A 423 -13.91 11.20 -42.19
CA VAL A 423 -14.22 11.20 -40.77
C VAL A 423 -14.73 9.83 -40.29
N ASP A 424 -15.62 9.20 -41.10
CA ASP A 424 -16.12 7.87 -40.76
C ASP A 424 -14.98 6.82 -40.75
N GLY A 425 -14.09 6.85 -41.77
CA GLY A 425 -12.90 5.99 -41.79
C GLY A 425 -11.89 6.27 -40.65
N LEU A 426 -11.80 7.52 -40.18
CA LEU A 426 -10.99 7.85 -38.97
C LEU A 426 -11.63 7.29 -37.71
N ARG A 427 -12.96 7.40 -37.56
CA ARG A 427 -13.71 6.84 -36.43
C ARG A 427 -13.63 5.32 -36.36
N ASP A 428 -13.74 4.64 -37.51
CA ASP A 428 -13.57 3.19 -37.55
C ASP A 428 -12.18 2.78 -37.08
N ARG A 429 -11.13 3.52 -37.49
CA ARG A 429 -9.76 3.28 -37.00
C ARG A 429 -9.60 3.56 -35.53
N ALA A 430 -10.24 4.63 -35.00
CA ALA A 430 -10.23 4.93 -33.58
C ALA A 430 -10.88 3.79 -32.78
N GLY A 431 -12.05 3.31 -33.19
CA GLY A 431 -12.72 2.18 -32.54
C GLY A 431 -11.93 0.87 -32.57
N LEU A 432 -11.15 0.60 -33.62
CA LEU A 432 -10.24 -0.56 -33.64
C LEU A 432 -9.08 -0.36 -32.67
N MET A 433 -8.56 0.87 -32.56
CA MET A 433 -7.48 1.19 -31.62
C MET A 433 -7.95 1.15 -30.17
N ASP A 434 -9.16 1.61 -29.86
CA ASP A 434 -9.79 1.46 -28.54
C ASP A 434 -9.83 -0.01 -28.12
N ALA A 435 -10.29 -0.89 -28.99
CA ALA A 435 -10.35 -2.33 -28.71
C ALA A 435 -8.95 -2.96 -28.47
N GLU A 436 -7.92 -2.45 -29.18
CA GLU A 436 -6.53 -2.90 -28.97
C GLU A 436 -5.96 -2.41 -27.64
N VAL A 437 -6.19 -1.14 -27.27
CA VAL A 437 -5.83 -0.55 -25.98
C VAL A 437 -6.51 -1.34 -24.85
N ASP A 438 -7.84 -1.49 -24.90
CA ASP A 438 -8.59 -2.25 -23.87
C ASP A 438 -8.06 -3.69 -23.69
N SER A 439 -7.75 -4.35 -24.81
CA SER A 439 -7.21 -5.72 -24.79
C SER A 439 -5.82 -5.78 -24.16
N LEU A 440 -4.96 -4.80 -24.45
CA LEU A 440 -3.59 -4.73 -23.93
C LEU A 440 -3.61 -4.37 -22.44
N GLU A 441 -4.40 -3.37 -22.05
CA GLU A 441 -4.63 -3.01 -20.64
C GLU A 441 -5.12 -4.21 -19.83
N ALA A 442 -6.15 -4.91 -20.31
CA ALA A 442 -6.68 -6.09 -19.62
C ALA A 442 -5.66 -7.22 -19.48
N ARG A 443 -4.71 -7.37 -20.40
CA ARG A 443 -3.61 -8.35 -20.29
C ARG A 443 -2.57 -7.91 -19.25
N ILE A 444 -2.18 -6.64 -19.27
CA ILE A 444 -1.25 -6.05 -18.31
C ILE A 444 -1.83 -6.18 -16.90
N ASP A 445 -3.06 -5.77 -16.71
CA ASP A 445 -3.73 -5.79 -15.42
C ASP A 445 -3.84 -7.20 -14.82
N ARG A 446 -4.27 -8.19 -15.63
CA ARG A 446 -4.36 -9.59 -15.18
C ARG A 446 -3.02 -10.17 -14.72
N ALA A 447 -1.91 -9.62 -15.18
CA ALA A 447 -0.59 -10.07 -14.73
C ALA A 447 -0.26 -9.59 -13.30
N TYR A 448 -0.81 -8.45 -12.87
CA TYR A 448 -0.70 -7.97 -11.49
C TYR A 448 -1.70 -8.70 -10.57
N ASN A 449 -2.98 -8.56 -10.86
CA ASN A 449 -4.05 -9.29 -10.20
C ASN A 449 -5.19 -9.56 -11.19
N ALA A 450 -5.75 -10.77 -11.18
CA ALA A 450 -6.75 -11.20 -12.16
C ALA A 450 -8.01 -10.32 -12.17
N HIS A 451 -8.37 -9.74 -11.02
CA HIS A 451 -9.58 -8.96 -10.81
C HIS A 451 -9.30 -7.45 -10.74
N TRP A 452 -8.25 -7.04 -10.04
CA TRP A 452 -8.02 -5.65 -9.64
C TRP A 452 -6.88 -4.95 -10.37
N GLY A 453 -6.05 -5.68 -11.12
CA GLY A 453 -4.82 -5.12 -11.68
C GLY A 453 -3.79 -4.76 -10.61
N SER A 454 -2.95 -3.76 -10.88
CA SER A 454 -1.97 -3.25 -9.93
C SER A 454 -2.64 -2.59 -8.72
N CYS A 455 -2.17 -2.81 -7.50
CA CYS A 455 -2.70 -2.10 -6.33
C CYS A 455 -2.37 -0.59 -6.35
N LEU A 456 -1.34 -0.18 -7.09
CA LEU A 456 -0.88 1.21 -7.16
C LEU A 456 -1.50 2.01 -8.31
N ARG A 457 -2.17 1.35 -9.28
CA ARG A 457 -2.76 1.96 -10.48
C ARG A 457 -4.22 1.60 -10.64
N GLU A 458 -4.99 2.52 -11.22
CA GLU A 458 -6.35 2.29 -11.74
C GLU A 458 -6.48 2.97 -13.09
N GLY A 459 -6.52 2.18 -14.17
CA GLY A 459 -6.39 2.68 -15.53
C GLY A 459 -5.10 3.50 -15.69
N ASN A 460 -5.18 4.65 -16.33
CA ASN A 460 -4.06 5.56 -16.57
C ASN A 460 -3.62 6.36 -15.32
N GLU A 461 -4.38 6.29 -14.23
CA GLU A 461 -4.15 7.08 -13.03
C GLU A 461 -3.55 6.25 -11.90
N ASN A 462 -3.01 6.92 -10.90
CA ASN A 462 -2.75 6.25 -9.63
C ASN A 462 -4.07 5.76 -9.03
N SER A 463 -4.07 4.58 -8.43
CA SER A 463 -5.16 4.20 -7.55
C SER A 463 -5.19 5.14 -6.33
N ARG A 464 -6.32 5.18 -5.62
CA ARG A 464 -6.39 5.95 -4.37
C ARG A 464 -5.31 5.52 -3.37
N PHE A 465 -5.03 4.23 -3.29
CA PHE A 465 -3.95 3.68 -2.45
C PHE A 465 -2.56 4.14 -2.95
N GLY A 466 -2.29 4.03 -4.25
CA GLY A 466 -1.04 4.50 -4.85
C GLY A 466 -0.82 6.01 -4.63
N GLU A 467 -1.87 6.83 -4.72
CA GLU A 467 -1.78 8.27 -4.44
C GLU A 467 -1.49 8.55 -2.98
N GLN A 468 -2.07 7.79 -2.05
CA GLN A 468 -1.76 7.93 -0.62
C GLN A 468 -0.31 7.57 -0.30
N VAL A 469 0.23 6.49 -0.91
CA VAL A 469 1.66 6.16 -0.80
C VAL A 469 2.51 7.32 -1.31
N ASN A 470 2.14 7.87 -2.46
CA ASN A 470 2.82 9.01 -3.06
C ASN A 470 2.76 10.27 -2.18
N ASP A 471 1.60 10.54 -1.57
CA ASP A 471 1.37 11.77 -0.82
C ASP A 471 1.94 11.74 0.59
N TYR A 472 2.00 10.58 1.23
CA TYR A 472 2.30 10.51 2.65
C TYR A 472 3.63 9.83 2.98
N ALA A 473 4.09 8.86 2.21
CA ALA A 473 5.40 8.26 2.42
C ALA A 473 6.51 9.11 1.79
N ASP A 474 7.52 9.52 2.58
CA ASP A 474 8.71 10.17 2.02
C ASP A 474 9.57 9.15 1.26
N LEU A 475 9.73 7.95 1.82
CA LEU A 475 10.36 6.80 1.21
C LEU A 475 9.39 5.61 1.19
N TYR A 476 9.59 4.66 0.28
CA TYR A 476 8.88 3.37 0.33
C TYR A 476 9.76 2.25 -0.22
N THR A 477 9.52 1.04 0.25
CA THR A 477 10.27 -0.17 -0.13
C THR A 477 9.46 -1.42 0.21
N SER A 478 9.89 -2.59 -0.25
CA SER A 478 9.19 -3.85 0.06
C SER A 478 9.51 -4.42 1.44
N ARG A 479 10.67 -4.10 2.02
CA ARG A 479 11.14 -4.59 3.33
C ARG A 479 12.20 -3.69 3.94
N VAL A 480 12.35 -3.75 5.25
CA VAL A 480 13.32 -2.92 5.99
C VAL A 480 14.77 -3.23 5.60
N SER A 481 15.09 -4.48 5.32
CA SER A 481 16.45 -4.88 4.94
C SER A 481 16.96 -4.24 3.64
N ASN A 482 16.06 -3.73 2.80
CA ASN A 482 16.43 -2.99 1.59
C ASN A 482 17.18 -1.67 1.89
N PHE A 483 17.16 -1.17 3.12
CA PHE A 483 18.02 -0.07 3.54
C PHE A 483 19.49 -0.51 3.72
N GLY A 484 19.76 -1.80 3.89
CA GLY A 484 21.10 -2.34 4.14
C GLY A 484 22.18 -1.92 3.13
N PRO A 485 21.95 -1.96 1.81
CA PRO A 485 22.92 -1.53 0.81
C PRO A 485 23.28 -0.04 0.90
N TYR A 486 22.39 0.81 1.38
CA TYR A 486 22.58 2.25 1.38
C TYR A 486 23.39 2.74 2.60
N SER A 487 24.14 3.83 2.41
CA SER A 487 24.78 4.52 3.53
C SER A 487 23.74 5.05 4.53
N PRO A 488 23.95 4.88 5.84
CA PRO A 488 23.08 5.48 6.87
C PRO A 488 23.09 7.03 6.86
N LEU A 489 23.97 7.64 6.07
CA LEU A 489 24.08 9.09 5.88
C LEU A 489 23.55 9.53 4.51
N ARG A 490 22.97 8.61 3.72
CA ARG A 490 22.54 8.86 2.33
C ARG A 490 21.52 10.02 2.26
N TYR A 491 21.68 10.84 1.22
CA TYR A 491 20.64 11.77 0.79
C TYR A 491 19.79 11.08 -0.29
N PHE A 492 18.57 10.66 0.08
CA PHE A 492 17.56 10.19 -0.87
C PHE A 492 16.94 11.38 -1.59
N ARG A 493 17.02 11.36 -2.90
CA ARG A 493 16.48 12.43 -3.75
C ARG A 493 15.30 11.91 -4.54
N ALA A 494 14.18 12.64 -4.46
CA ALA A 494 13.02 12.38 -5.30
C ALA A 494 13.34 12.68 -6.77
N PRO A 495 12.81 11.89 -7.71
CA PRO A 495 12.92 12.22 -9.12
C PRO A 495 12.25 13.58 -9.39
N ARG A 496 12.80 14.33 -10.35
CA ARG A 496 12.16 15.57 -10.80
C ARG A 496 10.82 15.20 -11.46
N ARG A 497 9.75 15.82 -11.00
CA ARG A 497 8.41 15.69 -11.59
C ARG A 497 8.13 16.94 -12.41
N PRO A 498 8.17 16.85 -13.74
CA PRO A 498 7.84 17.98 -14.58
C PRO A 498 6.35 18.29 -14.47
N MET A 499 6.00 19.56 -14.57
CA MET A 499 4.62 19.97 -14.77
C MET A 499 4.17 19.65 -16.20
N PRO A 500 2.85 19.44 -16.46
CA PRO A 500 2.38 19.05 -17.79
C PRO A 500 2.84 19.95 -18.95
N HIS A 501 3.14 21.22 -18.68
CA HIS A 501 3.64 22.17 -19.69
C HIS A 501 5.17 22.09 -19.91
N GLU A 502 5.88 21.29 -19.12
CA GLU A 502 7.33 21.11 -19.23
C GLU A 502 7.71 19.85 -20.03
N VAL A 503 6.70 19.06 -20.45
CA VAL A 503 6.85 17.77 -21.15
C VAL A 503 6.51 17.92 -22.64
#